data_9d19c589d4f567f1a246ca681f94712c
#
_entry.id   9d19c589d4f567f1a246ca681f94712c
#
_cell.length_a   1.000
_cell.length_b   1.000
_cell.length_c   1.000
_cell.angle_alpha   90.00
_cell.angle_beta   90.00
_cell.angle_gamma   90.00
#
_symmetry.space_group_name_H-M   'P 1'
#
loop_
_entity.id
_entity.type
_entity.pdbx_description
1 polymer ?
#
loop_
_entity_poly.entity_id
_entity_poly.type
_entity_poly.pdbx_seq_one_letter_code
_entity_poly.pdbx_strand_id
1 'polypeptide(L)'
;MNVERKNAKDDLRLYIPEVIGMLKREGKFPAMHVYACTLRSYEKFCAEERYPKNTTASLSMQEIFTPERLKEYEDWLAGQQSSPNTISTYMRTLQAVYNRWMSPGIEGYNPVLFKDVYTKVESRTKRALTAEQMEQLRNTDFSVLTLRQQQVLTYFLLMFMLRGMPFIDLAHL
;
A
#
# COMPACT_ATOMS: atom_id res chain seq x y z
N MET A 1 26.57 -12.21 23.18
CA MET A 1 25.45 -12.69 22.36
C MET A 1 24.24 -11.75 22.27
N ASN A 2 24.19 -10.61 23.00
CA ASN A 2 23.02 -9.68 22.98
C ASN A 2 23.20 -8.47 22.08
N VAL A 3 24.38 -8.15 21.58
CA VAL A 3 24.64 -6.95 20.76
C VAL A 3 24.18 -7.14 19.30
N GLU A 4 24.39 -8.33 18.72
CA GLU A 4 23.96 -8.59 17.32
C GLU A 4 22.44 -8.66 17.15
N ARG A 5 21.69 -9.12 18.15
CA ARG A 5 20.21 -9.13 18.09
C ARG A 5 19.59 -7.73 18.22
N LYS A 6 20.29 -6.79 18.85
CA LYS A 6 19.83 -5.42 18.96
C LYS A 6 19.93 -4.68 17.62
N ASN A 7 20.97 -4.95 16.85
CA ASN A 7 21.20 -4.36 15.53
C ASN A 7 20.18 -4.82 14.46
N ALA A 8 19.70 -6.05 14.52
CA ALA A 8 18.71 -6.55 13.53
C ALA A 8 17.33 -5.89 13.65
N LYS A 9 16.93 -5.48 14.86
CA LYS A 9 15.66 -4.78 15.09
C LYS A 9 15.70 -3.30 14.75
N ASP A 10 16.90 -2.73 14.65
CA ASP A 10 17.12 -1.31 14.41
C ASP A 10 17.46 -1.01 12.93
N ASP A 11 17.41 -2.01 12.06
CA ASP A 11 17.64 -1.89 10.62
C ASP A 11 16.37 -2.24 9.82
N LEU A 12 15.90 -1.30 9.00
CA LEU A 12 14.68 -1.46 8.19
C LEU A 12 14.78 -2.66 7.22
N ARG A 13 15.98 -2.91 6.65
CA ARG A 13 16.22 -4.03 5.72
C ARG A 13 16.10 -5.39 6.37
N LEU A 14 16.34 -5.47 7.66
CA LEU A 14 16.21 -6.70 8.43
C LEU A 14 14.82 -6.82 9.05
N TYR A 15 14.26 -5.72 9.51
CA TYR A 15 12.98 -5.68 10.20
C TYR A 15 11.77 -5.94 9.26
N ILE A 16 11.70 -5.27 8.09
CA ILE A 16 10.58 -5.46 7.17
C ILE A 16 10.46 -6.91 6.66
N PRO A 17 11.53 -7.62 6.26
CA PRO A 17 11.45 -9.04 5.91
C PRO A 17 10.90 -9.93 7.03
N GLU A 18 11.20 -9.65 8.29
CA GLU A 18 10.60 -10.39 9.43
C GLU A 18 9.07 -10.18 9.47
N VAL A 19 8.61 -8.92 9.31
CA VAL A 19 7.18 -8.59 9.24
C VAL A 19 6.52 -9.27 8.05
N ILE A 20 7.16 -9.28 6.87
CA ILE A 20 6.70 -9.99 5.68
C ILE A 20 6.54 -11.48 5.96
N GLY A 21 7.51 -12.09 6.64
CA GLY A 21 7.46 -13.50 7.03
C GLY A 21 6.28 -13.81 7.96
N MET A 22 5.96 -12.90 8.89
CA MET A 22 4.78 -13.01 9.76
C MET A 22 3.48 -12.92 8.95
N LEU A 23 3.35 -11.90 8.09
CA LEU A 23 2.17 -11.69 7.25
C LEU A 23 1.93 -12.86 6.28
N LYS A 24 3.01 -13.46 5.76
CA LYS A 24 2.92 -14.67 4.92
C LYS A 24 2.34 -15.85 5.68
N ARG A 25 2.79 -16.10 6.92
CA ARG A 25 2.25 -17.17 7.77
C ARG A 25 0.77 -16.96 8.13
N GLU A 26 0.35 -15.69 8.23
CA GLU A 26 -1.04 -15.30 8.49
C GLU A 26 -1.91 -15.29 7.22
N GLY A 27 -1.39 -15.63 6.04
CA GLY A 27 -2.11 -15.59 4.77
C GLY A 27 -2.44 -14.18 4.25
N LYS A 28 -1.85 -13.12 4.82
CA LYS A 28 -2.09 -11.71 4.47
C LYS A 28 -1.23 -11.25 3.28
N PHE A 29 -1.35 -11.94 2.15
CA PHE A 29 -0.53 -11.72 0.96
C PHE A 29 -0.59 -10.27 0.40
N PRO A 30 -1.76 -9.59 0.32
CA PRO A 30 -1.80 -8.19 -0.14
C PRO A 30 -0.98 -7.25 0.74
N ALA A 31 -1.07 -7.40 2.07
CA ALA A 31 -0.28 -6.60 3.00
C ALA A 31 1.22 -6.88 2.84
N MET A 32 1.62 -8.16 2.76
CA MET A 32 2.99 -8.59 2.50
C MET A 32 3.58 -7.88 1.27
N HIS A 33 2.81 -7.84 0.16
CA HIS A 33 3.24 -7.18 -1.07
C HIS A 33 3.50 -5.69 -0.88
N VAL A 34 2.61 -4.99 -0.15
CA VAL A 34 2.76 -3.56 0.15
C VAL A 34 4.03 -3.28 0.95
N TYR A 35 4.32 -4.07 2.00
CA TYR A 35 5.55 -3.95 2.78
C TYR A 35 6.80 -4.15 1.92
N ALA A 36 6.81 -5.15 1.04
CA ALA A 36 7.92 -5.40 0.12
C ALA A 36 8.13 -4.26 -0.89
N CYS A 37 7.04 -3.67 -1.42
CA CYS A 37 7.11 -2.52 -2.30
C CYS A 37 7.62 -1.27 -1.58
N THR A 38 7.18 -1.03 -0.34
CA THR A 38 7.63 0.10 0.47
C THR A 38 9.12 0.01 0.76
N LEU A 39 9.63 -1.17 1.14
CA LEU A 39 11.06 -1.36 1.38
C LEU A 39 11.89 -1.06 0.12
N ARG A 40 11.53 -1.66 -1.03
CA ARG A 40 12.22 -1.42 -2.30
C ARG A 40 12.22 0.04 -2.71
N SER A 41 11.09 0.73 -2.52
CA SER A 41 10.96 2.16 -2.83
C SER A 41 11.87 3.00 -1.93
N TYR A 42 11.92 2.70 -0.64
CA TYR A 42 12.78 3.40 0.30
C TYR A 42 14.28 3.15 0.03
N GLU A 43 14.65 1.92 -0.32
CA GLU A 43 16.01 1.58 -0.73
C GLU A 43 16.43 2.34 -2.00
N LYS A 44 15.52 2.49 -2.97
CA LYS A 44 15.76 3.28 -4.19
C LYS A 44 15.98 4.76 -3.87
N PHE A 45 15.14 5.34 -3.00
CA PHE A 45 15.32 6.70 -2.50
C PHE A 45 16.71 6.90 -1.89
N CYS A 46 17.14 6.02 -0.99
CA CYS A 46 18.47 6.10 -0.37
C CYS A 46 19.60 5.92 -1.38
N ALA A 47 19.44 5.12 -2.42
CA ALA A 47 20.44 4.92 -3.46
C ALA A 47 20.60 6.14 -4.38
N GLU A 48 19.52 6.86 -4.67
CA GLU A 48 19.51 8.05 -5.52
C GLU A 48 20.03 9.31 -4.83
N GLU A 49 19.82 9.44 -3.52
CA GLU A 49 20.29 10.58 -2.72
C GLU A 49 21.80 10.62 -2.46
N ARG A 50 22.62 9.91 -3.24
CA ARG A 50 24.07 9.97 -3.13
C ARG A 50 24.64 9.77 -1.72
N TYR A 51 24.17 8.77 -1.00
CA TYR A 51 25.02 8.17 0.02
C TYR A 51 26.23 7.55 -0.70
N PRO A 52 27.45 7.73 -0.17
CA PRO A 52 28.63 7.29 -0.89
C PRO A 52 28.50 5.82 -1.29
N LYS A 53 28.81 5.52 -2.56
CA LYS A 53 28.64 4.21 -3.23
C LYS A 53 29.27 2.99 -2.55
N ASN A 54 29.87 3.15 -1.40
CA ASN A 54 30.65 2.13 -0.71
C ASN A 54 30.07 1.65 0.62
N THR A 55 28.82 1.97 0.92
CA THR A 55 28.29 1.53 2.20
C THR A 55 27.12 0.59 1.97
N THR A 56 27.28 -0.65 2.39
CA THR A 56 26.23 -1.49 2.94
C THR A 56 25.66 -0.75 4.17
N ALA A 57 25.27 0.51 3.99
CA ALA A 57 24.79 1.35 5.07
C ALA A 57 23.51 0.74 5.59
N SER A 58 23.56 0.36 6.84
CA SER A 58 22.42 0.02 7.66
C SER A 58 21.34 1.10 7.46
N LEU A 59 20.11 0.71 7.15
CA LEU A 59 18.98 1.61 7.15
C LEU A 59 18.48 1.72 8.60
N SER A 60 19.20 2.52 9.41
CA SER A 60 18.90 2.72 10.83
C SER A 60 17.47 3.28 11.00
N MET A 61 16.65 2.58 11.78
CA MET A 61 15.29 3.01 12.11
C MET A 61 15.26 4.40 12.77
N GLN A 62 16.30 4.71 13.56
CA GLN A 62 16.41 6.00 14.26
C GLN A 62 16.66 7.16 13.26
N GLU A 63 17.41 6.92 12.18
CA GLU A 63 17.65 7.91 11.12
C GLU A 63 16.45 8.07 10.19
N ILE A 64 15.73 6.98 9.92
CA ILE A 64 14.57 6.95 9.03
C ILE A 64 13.37 7.67 9.67
N PHE A 65 13.12 7.41 10.95
CA PHE A 65 11.95 7.91 11.65
C PHE A 65 12.21 9.27 12.31
N THR A 66 12.61 10.24 11.45
CA THR A 66 12.65 11.68 11.77
C THR A 66 11.66 12.42 10.87
N PRO A 67 11.07 13.54 11.32
CA PRO A 67 10.14 14.33 10.50
C PRO A 67 10.76 14.76 9.17
N GLU A 68 12.03 15.20 9.22
CA GLU A 68 12.79 15.67 8.06
C GLU A 68 12.97 14.55 7.04
N ARG A 69 13.40 13.38 7.49
CA ARG A 69 13.67 12.23 6.60
C ARG A 69 12.40 11.66 5.96
N LEU A 70 11.31 11.64 6.69
CA LEU A 70 10.02 11.24 6.15
C LEU A 70 9.51 12.24 5.11
N LYS A 71 9.75 13.54 5.33
CA LYS A 71 9.36 14.59 4.37
C LYS A 71 10.21 14.54 3.11
N GLU A 72 11.52 14.35 3.21
CA GLU A 72 12.42 14.15 2.07
C GLU A 72 11.97 12.97 1.20
N TYR A 73 11.60 11.85 1.83
CA TYR A 73 11.10 10.70 1.10
C TYR A 73 9.75 10.97 0.42
N GLU A 74 8.84 11.69 1.06
CA GLU A 74 7.58 12.12 0.45
C GLU A 74 7.81 12.98 -0.79
N ASP A 75 8.68 13.99 -0.67
CA ASP A 75 9.00 14.92 -1.75
C ASP A 75 9.71 14.19 -2.92
N TRP A 76 10.58 13.21 -2.61
CA TRP A 76 11.17 12.34 -3.62
C TRP A 76 10.11 11.51 -4.35
N LEU A 77 9.15 10.90 -3.64
CA LEU A 77 8.04 10.15 -4.26
C LEU A 77 7.19 11.04 -5.17
N ALA A 78 6.92 12.28 -4.76
CA ALA A 78 6.21 13.26 -5.57
C ALA A 78 7.02 13.60 -6.83
N GLY A 79 8.33 13.78 -6.73
CA GLY A 79 9.23 13.98 -7.85
C GLY A 79 9.27 12.80 -8.84
N GLN A 80 9.06 11.57 -8.37
CA GLN A 80 8.90 10.37 -9.20
C GLN A 80 7.49 10.27 -9.83
N GLN A 81 6.67 11.31 -9.77
CA GLN A 81 5.28 11.32 -10.27
C GLN A 81 4.39 10.24 -9.66
N SER A 82 4.67 9.81 -8.45
CA SER A 82 3.85 8.85 -7.72
C SER A 82 2.46 9.44 -7.42
N SER A 83 1.42 8.62 -7.56
CA SER A 83 0.07 9.07 -7.21
C SER A 83 -0.05 9.39 -5.71
N PRO A 84 -0.91 10.35 -5.29
CA PRO A 84 -1.13 10.65 -3.87
C PRO A 84 -1.46 9.41 -3.04
N ASN A 85 -2.26 8.50 -3.58
CA ASN A 85 -2.60 7.24 -2.91
C ASN A 85 -1.40 6.29 -2.77
N THR A 86 -0.45 6.31 -3.70
CA THR A 86 0.80 5.54 -3.60
C THR A 86 1.67 6.10 -2.48
N ILE A 87 1.86 7.43 -2.45
CA ILE A 87 2.59 8.13 -1.40
C ILE A 87 1.98 7.80 -0.02
N SER A 88 0.66 7.99 0.10
CA SER A 88 -0.06 7.65 1.32
C SER A 88 0.13 6.20 1.75
N THR A 89 0.09 5.26 0.81
CA THR A 89 0.28 3.83 1.10
C THR A 89 1.66 3.56 1.69
N TYR A 90 2.71 4.15 1.13
CA TYR A 90 4.06 3.96 1.63
C TYR A 90 4.26 4.64 2.99
N MET A 91 3.76 5.88 3.17
CA MET A 91 3.83 6.58 4.45
C MET A 91 3.08 5.83 5.57
N ARG A 92 1.88 5.34 5.30
CA ARG A 92 1.10 4.52 6.25
C ARG A 92 1.77 3.19 6.57
N THR A 93 2.47 2.59 5.61
CA THR A 93 3.24 1.36 5.85
C THR A 93 4.43 1.65 6.75
N LEU A 94 5.18 2.74 6.51
CA LEU A 94 6.26 3.17 7.40
C LEU A 94 5.72 3.51 8.80
N GLN A 95 4.58 4.16 8.90
CA GLN A 95 3.91 4.43 10.19
C GLN A 95 3.57 3.12 10.92
N ALA A 96 3.08 2.11 10.23
CA ALA A 96 2.80 0.81 10.82
C ALA A 96 4.09 0.08 11.26
N VAL A 97 5.19 0.24 10.52
CA VAL A 97 6.52 -0.25 10.93
C VAL A 97 6.98 0.47 12.18
N TYR A 98 6.91 1.80 12.21
CA TYR A 98 7.28 2.62 13.37
C TYR A 98 6.51 2.21 14.63
N ASN A 99 5.19 2.11 14.55
CA ASN A 99 4.34 1.74 15.68
C ASN A 99 4.58 0.31 16.18
N ARG A 100 5.10 -0.58 15.34
CA ARG A 100 5.50 -1.93 15.76
C ARG A 100 6.89 -1.96 16.38
N TRP A 101 7.81 -1.15 15.85
CA TRP A 101 9.18 -1.05 16.36
C TRP A 101 9.22 -0.25 17.67
N MET A 102 8.56 0.90 17.69
CA MET A 102 8.47 1.80 18.83
C MET A 102 7.01 1.83 19.30
N SER A 103 6.66 0.97 20.23
CA SER A 103 5.27 0.90 20.73
C SER A 103 4.91 2.10 21.59
N PRO A 104 3.64 2.55 21.60
CA PRO A 104 3.17 3.57 22.53
C PRO A 104 3.50 3.20 23.99
N GLY A 105 4.08 4.16 24.73
CA GLY A 105 4.52 3.97 26.11
C GLY A 105 6.01 3.62 26.27
N ILE A 106 6.75 3.39 25.20
CA ILE A 106 8.20 3.31 25.21
C ILE A 106 8.78 4.71 25.18
N GLU A 107 9.84 4.96 25.98
CA GLU A 107 10.56 6.22 25.97
C GLU A 107 11.08 6.53 24.56
N GLY A 108 10.84 7.75 24.07
CA GLY A 108 11.18 8.19 22.72
C GLY A 108 10.08 7.99 21.66
N TYR A 109 8.92 7.37 21.98
CA TYR A 109 7.80 7.28 21.05
C TYR A 109 7.22 8.67 20.74
N ASN A 110 7.14 9.02 19.45
CA ASN A 110 6.57 10.27 18.99
C ASN A 110 5.22 10.01 18.27
N PRO A 111 4.06 10.30 18.90
CA PRO A 111 2.75 10.04 18.32
C PRO A 111 2.43 10.95 17.13
N VAL A 112 3.12 12.09 16.99
CA VAL A 112 2.89 13.08 15.92
C VAL A 112 3.93 13.01 14.80
N LEU A 113 4.81 12.00 14.78
CA LEU A 113 5.89 11.87 13.80
C LEU A 113 5.41 11.94 12.34
N PHE A 114 4.24 11.40 12.05
CA PHE A 114 3.66 11.36 10.70
C PHE A 114 2.63 12.47 10.43
N LYS A 115 2.56 13.51 11.28
CA LYS A 115 1.57 14.58 11.16
C LYS A 115 1.72 15.40 9.88
N ASP A 116 2.97 15.65 9.48
CA ASP A 116 3.30 16.57 8.38
C ASP A 116 3.55 15.85 7.04
N VAL A 117 3.34 14.52 6.99
CA VAL A 117 3.42 13.74 5.77
C VAL A 117 2.03 13.26 5.30
N TYR A 118 1.91 13.01 3.99
CA TYR A 118 0.64 12.66 3.39
C TYR A 118 0.24 11.20 3.69
N THR A 119 -0.73 11.03 4.57
CA THR A 119 -1.30 9.73 4.94
C THR A 119 -2.79 9.60 4.60
N LYS A 120 -3.36 10.61 3.91
CA LYS A 120 -4.78 10.64 3.54
C LYS A 120 -5.02 9.73 2.33
N VAL A 121 -6.25 9.25 2.19
CA VAL A 121 -6.68 8.51 1.01
C VAL A 121 -7.58 9.41 0.18
N GLU A 122 -7.17 9.70 -1.05
CA GLU A 122 -8.02 10.39 -2.01
C GLU A 122 -9.01 9.40 -2.63
N SER A 123 -10.29 9.68 -2.45
CA SER A 123 -11.32 8.98 -3.19
C SER A 123 -11.28 9.47 -4.65
N ARG A 124 -10.86 8.61 -5.57
CA ARG A 124 -10.99 8.87 -6.99
C ARG A 124 -12.49 8.99 -7.34
N THR A 125 -12.77 9.71 -8.43
CA THR A 125 -14.12 9.83 -9.00
C THR A 125 -14.82 8.47 -8.96
N LYS A 126 -15.96 8.41 -8.29
CA LYS A 126 -16.79 7.20 -8.28
C LYS A 126 -17.13 6.85 -9.71
N ARG A 127 -16.75 5.68 -10.18
CA ARG A 127 -17.11 5.15 -11.50
C ARG A 127 -18.52 4.54 -11.46
N ALA A 128 -19.46 5.27 -10.87
CA ALA A 128 -20.85 4.85 -10.87
C ALA A 128 -21.43 5.15 -12.26
N LEU A 129 -22.16 4.20 -12.81
CA LEU A 129 -22.93 4.40 -14.02
C LEU A 129 -24.10 5.35 -13.75
N THR A 130 -24.44 6.21 -14.74
CA THR A 130 -25.68 6.99 -14.69
C THR A 130 -26.89 6.09 -14.96
N ALA A 131 -28.08 6.58 -14.65
CA ALA A 131 -29.32 5.84 -14.93
C ALA A 131 -29.45 5.52 -16.43
N GLU A 132 -29.11 6.49 -17.28
CA GLU A 132 -29.15 6.34 -18.74
C GLU A 132 -28.16 5.27 -19.23
N GLN A 133 -26.94 5.27 -18.71
CA GLN A 133 -25.94 4.25 -19.03
C GLN A 133 -26.39 2.86 -18.58
N MET A 134 -27.01 2.77 -17.42
CA MET A 134 -27.55 1.51 -16.92
C MET A 134 -28.72 1.01 -17.79
N GLU A 135 -29.57 1.90 -18.24
CA GLU A 135 -30.66 1.56 -19.16
C GLU A 135 -30.13 1.10 -20.53
N GLN A 136 -29.12 1.78 -21.07
CA GLN A 136 -28.43 1.33 -22.28
C GLN A 136 -27.86 -0.08 -22.15
N LEU A 137 -27.17 -0.38 -21.03
CA LEU A 137 -26.64 -1.72 -20.79
C LEU A 137 -27.74 -2.78 -20.70
N ARG A 138 -28.85 -2.45 -20.04
CA ARG A 138 -30.01 -3.36 -19.91
C ARG A 138 -30.68 -3.67 -21.24
N ASN A 139 -30.72 -2.66 -22.14
CA ASN A 139 -31.39 -2.76 -23.44
C ASN A 139 -30.41 -3.11 -24.57
N THR A 140 -29.14 -3.49 -24.25
CA THR A 140 -28.15 -3.85 -25.26
C THR A 140 -28.59 -5.12 -25.99
N ASP A 141 -28.57 -5.08 -27.34
CA ASP A 141 -28.79 -6.26 -28.15
C ASP A 141 -27.61 -7.27 -27.99
N PHE A 142 -27.92 -8.45 -27.48
CA PHE A 142 -26.94 -9.50 -27.28
C PHE A 142 -26.39 -10.05 -28.59
N SER A 143 -27.13 -9.93 -29.71
CA SER A 143 -26.71 -10.44 -31.02
C SER A 143 -25.46 -9.77 -31.57
N VAL A 144 -25.22 -8.50 -31.21
CA VAL A 144 -24.03 -7.72 -31.61
C VAL A 144 -22.83 -7.91 -30.74
N LEU A 145 -22.95 -8.65 -29.64
CA LEU A 145 -21.90 -8.89 -28.66
C LEU A 145 -21.22 -10.24 -28.93
N THR A 146 -19.90 -10.29 -28.70
CA THR A 146 -19.18 -11.55 -28.61
C THR A 146 -19.67 -12.38 -27.40
N LEU A 147 -19.52 -13.70 -27.45
CA LEU A 147 -19.90 -14.61 -26.35
C LEU A 147 -19.32 -14.16 -24.99
N ARG A 148 -18.06 -13.71 -24.96
CA ARG A 148 -17.41 -13.21 -23.74
C ARG A 148 -18.07 -11.93 -23.22
N GLN A 149 -18.45 -10.99 -24.12
CA GLN A 149 -19.16 -9.76 -23.74
C GLN A 149 -20.55 -10.07 -23.23
N GLN A 150 -21.27 -11.01 -23.86
CA GLN A 150 -22.59 -11.47 -23.40
C GLN A 150 -22.50 -12.02 -21.96
N GLN A 151 -21.52 -12.89 -21.68
CA GLN A 151 -21.29 -13.43 -20.34
C GLN A 151 -21.02 -12.32 -19.31
N VAL A 152 -20.08 -11.41 -19.62
CA VAL A 152 -19.74 -10.31 -18.71
C VAL A 152 -20.95 -9.43 -18.43
N LEU A 153 -21.72 -9.06 -19.46
CA LEU A 153 -22.92 -8.25 -19.30
C LEU A 153 -23.99 -8.98 -18.49
N THR A 154 -24.20 -10.27 -18.72
CA THR A 154 -25.13 -11.09 -17.96
C THR A 154 -24.76 -11.13 -16.48
N TYR A 155 -23.50 -11.39 -16.14
CA TYR A 155 -23.05 -11.38 -14.74
C TYR A 155 -23.16 -9.99 -14.12
N PHE A 156 -22.83 -8.93 -14.85
CA PHE A 156 -22.97 -7.57 -14.36
C PHE A 156 -24.44 -7.23 -14.03
N LEU A 157 -25.35 -7.50 -14.95
CA LEU A 157 -26.78 -7.25 -14.74
C LEU A 157 -27.33 -8.11 -13.59
N LEU A 158 -26.93 -9.36 -13.49
CA LEU A 158 -27.35 -10.26 -12.40
C LEU A 158 -26.88 -9.72 -11.06
N MET A 159 -25.61 -9.34 -10.91
CA MET A 159 -25.09 -8.73 -9.69
C MET A 159 -25.84 -7.44 -9.34
N PHE A 160 -26.16 -6.62 -10.34
CA PHE A 160 -26.93 -5.39 -10.13
C PHE A 160 -28.36 -5.70 -9.63
N MET A 161 -29.05 -6.67 -10.24
CA MET A 161 -30.41 -7.09 -9.83
C MET A 161 -30.40 -7.70 -8.42
N LEU A 162 -29.32 -8.37 -8.03
CA LEU A 162 -29.07 -8.89 -6.68
C LEU A 162 -28.56 -7.81 -5.70
N ARG A 163 -28.85 -6.53 -5.97
CA ARG A 163 -28.52 -5.37 -5.12
C ARG A 163 -27.03 -5.17 -4.88
N GLY A 164 -26.19 -5.46 -5.88
CA GLY A 164 -24.76 -5.28 -5.83
C GLY A 164 -24.01 -6.43 -5.17
N MET A 165 -24.55 -7.64 -5.28
CA MET A 165 -23.86 -8.85 -4.83
C MET A 165 -22.47 -8.95 -5.45
N PRO A 166 -21.39 -9.16 -4.66
CA PRO A 166 -20.06 -9.37 -5.19
C PRO A 166 -19.99 -10.62 -6.07
N PHE A 167 -19.12 -10.56 -7.11
CA PHE A 167 -18.96 -11.69 -8.04
C PHE A 167 -18.56 -13.01 -7.32
N ILE A 168 -17.76 -12.89 -6.27
CA ILE A 168 -17.33 -14.05 -5.47
C ILE A 168 -18.54 -14.75 -4.81
N ASP A 169 -19.50 -13.98 -4.30
CA ASP A 169 -20.68 -14.53 -3.67
C ASP A 169 -21.62 -15.14 -4.72
N LEU A 170 -21.75 -14.50 -5.89
CA LEU A 170 -22.49 -15.04 -7.02
C LEU A 170 -21.92 -16.39 -7.51
N ALA A 171 -20.59 -16.55 -7.48
CA ALA A 171 -19.95 -17.80 -7.90
C ALA A 171 -20.14 -18.96 -6.91
N HIS A 172 -20.67 -18.69 -5.73
CA HIS A 172 -20.96 -19.68 -4.68
C HIS A 172 -22.46 -19.98 -4.53
N LEU A 173 -23.34 -19.36 -5.35
CA LEU A 173 -24.76 -19.68 -5.46
C LEU A 173 -24.98 -20.90 -6.33
#